data_7e14ec6357c06eecf6a42607f603658a
#
_entry.id   7e14ec6357c06eecf6a42607f603658a
#
_cell.length_a   1.000
_cell.length_b   1.000
_cell.length_c   1.000
_cell.angle_alpha   90.00
_cell.angle_beta   90.00
_cell.angle_gamma   90.00
#
_symmetry.space_group_name_H-M   'P 1'
#
loop_
_entity.id
_entity.type
_entity.pdbx_description
1 polymer ?
#
loop_
_entity_poly.entity_id
_entity_poly.type
_entity_poly.pdbx_seq_one_letter_code
_entity_poly.pdbx_strand_id
1 'polypeptide(L)'
;MRFELKIAWRYLFAKKSHNAINIVSGVSAAGVCVSTAALVCVLSVMNGFNRVIEQLFSAFDPELLIQPTEGKYFSLDTDAMEQVAAMPEVAVFSPIVEETAMVEYKDHQVPARIMGVSDNFSTLTQIDSIITDGEFIVWDGGFDRCVMGRGLASTIGINAHFVGGVRLYAPKRTAKINVMRPDQALNREVTYIAGTFAVNQLDYDDHLCLVSIACARRLFEYADNEATAVAIRLSDDCSKKAVKKQISAALGKDFSVRDRYEQQADFFRIALMEKLLCTLLLAFILMIASFNIIGSLSMLMLEKQADMQVFRHLGACPKQVRRIFLFEGWMISALGALCGLVIGLALCLLQQEYGFLKLGNGYEYVLSAYPVAVEPMDIAVIAVIVLVMGFAAAWYPTRNIMRNED
;
A
#
# COMPACT_ATOMS: atom_id res chain seq x y z
N MET A 1 29.86 8.23 33.57
CA MET A 1 29.57 9.13 32.46
C MET A 1 30.88 9.77 32.06
N ARG A 2 31.30 9.67 30.80
CA ARG A 2 32.61 10.21 30.36
C ARG A 2 32.59 11.73 30.50
N PHE A 3 33.74 12.30 30.87
CA PHE A 3 33.94 13.73 31.14
C PHE A 3 33.43 14.61 29.99
N GLU A 4 33.70 14.21 28.75
CA GLU A 4 33.30 14.94 27.53
C GLU A 4 31.78 15.08 27.40
N LEU A 5 31.02 14.02 27.73
CA LEU A 5 29.56 14.01 27.64
C LEU A 5 28.91 14.93 28.68
N LYS A 6 29.50 15.00 29.87
CA LYS A 6 29.02 15.85 30.97
C LYS A 6 29.22 17.34 30.64
N ILE A 7 30.34 17.69 30.01
CA ILE A 7 30.58 19.06 29.55
C ILE A 7 29.64 19.45 28.41
N ALA A 8 29.49 18.57 27.38
CA ALA A 8 28.58 18.80 26.25
C ALA A 8 27.13 19.04 26.75
N TRP A 9 26.65 18.21 27.68
CA TRP A 9 25.33 18.41 28.30
C TRP A 9 25.20 19.74 29.01
N ARG A 10 26.23 20.14 29.78
CA ARG A 10 26.22 21.41 30.51
C ARG A 10 26.28 22.60 29.57
N TYR A 11 26.96 22.53 28.44
CA TYR A 11 26.99 23.59 27.44
C TYR A 11 25.64 23.76 26.78
N LEU A 12 24.96 22.70 26.46
CA LEU A 12 23.64 22.74 25.81
C LEU A 12 22.56 23.44 26.67
N PHE A 13 22.65 23.29 28.03
CA PHE A 13 21.67 23.82 28.98
C PHE A 13 22.15 24.99 29.83
N ALA A 14 23.37 25.49 29.62
CA ALA A 14 23.93 26.59 30.44
C ALA A 14 23.30 27.93 30.08
N LYS A 15 22.61 28.54 31.03
CA LYS A 15 22.12 29.92 30.99
C LYS A 15 23.28 30.90 31.08
N LYS A 16 24.06 31.17 30.06
CA LYS A 16 25.04 32.25 30.06
C LYS A 16 24.95 33.12 28.81
N SER A 17 24.61 34.35 29.04
CA SER A 17 24.93 35.68 28.49
C SER A 17 24.98 35.95 26.98
N HIS A 18 24.97 35.01 26.05
CA HIS A 18 24.86 35.29 24.62
C HIS A 18 23.66 34.57 24.02
N ASN A 19 22.54 35.31 23.89
CA ASN A 19 21.29 34.82 23.35
C ASN A 19 21.40 34.27 21.91
N ALA A 20 22.40 34.73 21.14
CA ALA A 20 22.59 34.34 19.75
C ALA A 20 22.90 32.83 19.56
N ILE A 21 23.80 32.28 20.35
CA ILE A 21 24.21 30.84 20.25
C ILE A 21 23.02 29.91 20.53
N ASN A 22 22.31 30.18 21.64
CA ASN A 22 21.18 29.37 22.07
C ASN A 22 20.04 29.45 21.04
N ILE A 23 19.84 30.59 20.40
CA ILE A 23 18.86 30.77 19.32
C ILE A 23 19.25 29.94 18.11
N VAL A 24 20.50 30.01 17.63
CA VAL A 24 20.99 29.29 16.45
C VAL A 24 20.96 27.78 16.69
N SER A 25 21.38 27.29 17.87
CA SER A 25 21.26 25.87 18.23
C SER A 25 19.80 25.42 18.35
N GLY A 26 18.93 26.30 18.90
CA GLY A 26 17.49 26.06 18.97
C GLY A 26 16.83 25.96 17.60
N VAL A 27 17.19 26.84 16.66
CA VAL A 27 16.71 26.81 15.26
C VAL A 27 17.15 25.52 14.57
N SER A 28 18.41 25.10 14.80
CA SER A 28 18.91 23.82 14.25
C SER A 28 18.17 22.62 14.80
N ALA A 29 17.93 22.56 16.11
CA ALA A 29 17.14 21.51 16.75
C ALA A 29 15.68 21.51 16.23
N ALA A 30 15.06 22.71 16.07
CA ALA A 30 13.72 22.86 15.52
C ALA A 30 13.64 22.39 14.07
N GLY A 31 14.63 22.68 13.24
CA GLY A 31 14.72 22.18 11.86
C GLY A 31 14.73 20.66 11.79
N VAL A 32 15.56 20.00 12.63
CA VAL A 32 15.58 18.53 12.72
C VAL A 32 14.24 17.99 13.27
N CYS A 33 13.66 18.68 14.25
CA CYS A 33 12.38 18.28 14.84
C CYS A 33 11.26 18.30 13.79
N VAL A 34 11.10 19.37 13.03
CA VAL A 34 10.08 19.52 12.00
C VAL A 34 10.28 18.48 10.89
N SER A 35 11.54 18.29 10.42
CA SER A 35 11.85 17.30 9.38
C SER A 35 11.56 15.88 9.86
N THR A 36 11.89 15.55 11.10
CA THR A 36 11.61 14.23 11.68
C THR A 36 10.11 13.99 11.86
N ALA A 37 9.37 14.99 12.36
CA ALA A 37 7.91 14.91 12.50
C ALA A 37 7.24 14.73 11.13
N ALA A 38 7.68 15.47 10.11
CA ALA A 38 7.18 15.32 8.75
C ALA A 38 7.43 13.92 8.19
N LEU A 39 8.63 13.35 8.41
CA LEU A 39 8.96 11.97 8.03
C LEU A 39 7.98 10.96 8.64
N VAL A 40 7.74 11.07 9.95
CA VAL A 40 6.80 10.19 10.66
C VAL A 40 5.39 10.33 10.08
N CYS A 41 4.89 11.55 9.92
CA CYS A 41 3.53 11.80 9.42
C CYS A 41 3.35 11.27 8.00
N VAL A 42 4.24 11.59 7.07
CA VAL A 42 4.11 11.20 5.66
C VAL A 42 4.16 9.67 5.52
N LEU A 43 5.15 9.00 6.14
CA LEU A 43 5.25 7.54 6.05
C LEU A 43 4.08 6.83 6.72
N SER A 44 3.58 7.36 7.85
CA SER A 44 2.42 6.78 8.54
C SER A 44 1.12 6.94 7.72
N VAL A 45 0.95 8.06 7.02
CA VAL A 45 -0.18 8.26 6.08
C VAL A 45 -0.07 7.29 4.90
N MET A 46 1.10 7.16 4.28
CA MET A 46 1.31 6.21 3.19
C MET A 46 1.03 4.77 3.60
N ASN A 47 1.50 4.35 4.78
CA ASN A 47 1.21 3.02 5.31
C ASN A 47 -0.30 2.86 5.59
N GLY A 48 -0.97 3.91 6.05
CA GLY A 48 -2.41 3.93 6.25
C GLY A 48 -3.18 3.68 4.96
N PHE A 49 -2.84 4.39 3.89
CA PHE A 49 -3.43 4.16 2.57
C PHE A 49 -3.17 2.75 2.05
N ASN A 50 -1.92 2.28 2.12
CA ASN A 50 -1.58 0.93 1.67
C ASN A 50 -2.38 -0.14 2.42
N ARG A 51 -2.57 0.02 3.74
CA ARG A 51 -3.36 -0.91 4.55
C ARG A 51 -4.84 -0.92 4.17
N VAL A 52 -5.42 0.25 3.90
CA VAL A 52 -6.82 0.34 3.45
C VAL A 52 -6.99 -0.33 2.08
N ILE A 53 -6.09 -0.05 1.16
CA ILE A 53 -6.12 -0.67 -0.18
C ILE A 53 -5.94 -2.19 -0.06
N GLU A 54 -5.02 -2.66 0.78
CA GLU A 54 -4.86 -4.10 1.06
C GLU A 54 -6.15 -4.73 1.62
N GLN A 55 -6.87 -4.04 2.50
CA GLN A 55 -8.16 -4.50 3.01
C GLN A 55 -9.23 -4.58 1.91
N LEU A 56 -9.30 -3.57 1.04
CA LEU A 56 -10.24 -3.57 -0.08
C LEU A 56 -9.96 -4.70 -1.07
N PHE A 57 -8.70 -4.93 -1.43
CA PHE A 57 -8.32 -6.08 -2.25
C PHE A 57 -8.61 -7.41 -1.56
N SER A 58 -8.37 -7.50 -0.24
CA SER A 58 -8.61 -8.74 0.49
C SER A 58 -10.10 -9.10 0.59
N ALA A 59 -10.99 -8.13 0.42
CA ALA A 59 -12.43 -8.39 0.37
C ALA A 59 -12.87 -9.03 -0.94
N PHE A 60 -12.18 -8.75 -2.05
CA PHE A 60 -12.52 -9.25 -3.37
C PHE A 60 -11.60 -10.40 -3.83
N ASP A 61 -10.27 -10.22 -3.67
CA ASP A 61 -9.29 -11.19 -4.18
C ASP A 61 -9.22 -12.44 -3.31
N PRO A 62 -9.20 -13.64 -3.93
CA PRO A 62 -9.03 -14.90 -3.21
C PRO A 62 -7.64 -14.99 -2.56
N GLU A 63 -7.48 -15.87 -1.56
CA GLU A 63 -6.19 -16.07 -0.89
C GLU A 63 -5.11 -16.60 -1.82
N LEU A 64 -5.50 -17.54 -2.70
CA LEU A 64 -4.67 -18.04 -3.78
C LEU A 64 -5.50 -18.08 -5.06
N LEU A 65 -4.86 -17.71 -6.17
CA LEU A 65 -5.42 -17.78 -7.51
C LEU A 65 -4.52 -18.64 -8.39
N ILE A 66 -5.09 -19.68 -8.99
CA ILE A 66 -4.41 -20.55 -9.95
C ILE A 66 -4.83 -20.11 -11.35
N GLN A 67 -3.86 -19.88 -12.21
CA GLN A 67 -4.06 -19.51 -13.62
C GLN A 67 -3.11 -20.31 -14.49
N PRO A 68 -3.46 -20.62 -15.74
CA PRO A 68 -2.52 -21.27 -16.67
C PRO A 68 -1.38 -20.30 -17.00
N THR A 69 -0.17 -20.80 -17.15
CA THR A 69 1.00 -20.00 -17.56
C THR A 69 0.92 -19.65 -19.04
N GLU A 70 0.40 -20.56 -19.86
CA GLU A 70 0.15 -20.40 -21.28
C GLU A 70 -1.31 -20.69 -21.61
N GLY A 71 -1.89 -19.95 -22.54
CA GLY A 71 -3.29 -20.07 -22.91
C GLY A 71 -4.21 -19.20 -22.03
N LYS A 72 -5.53 -19.32 -22.31
CA LYS A 72 -6.57 -18.52 -21.60
C LYS A 72 -7.42 -19.38 -20.66
N TYR A 73 -7.47 -20.67 -20.85
CA TYR A 73 -8.30 -21.61 -20.09
C TYR A 73 -7.62 -22.98 -19.98
N PHE A 74 -8.09 -23.77 -19.08
CA PHE A 74 -7.63 -25.13 -18.83
C PHE A 74 -8.77 -26.04 -18.37
N SER A 75 -8.56 -27.36 -18.46
CA SER A 75 -9.50 -28.34 -17.94
C SER A 75 -9.31 -28.55 -16.44
N LEU A 76 -10.42 -28.62 -15.73
CA LEU A 76 -10.45 -28.96 -14.30
C LEU A 76 -10.26 -30.46 -14.05
N ASP A 77 -10.58 -31.32 -15.05
CA ASP A 77 -10.50 -32.77 -14.97
C ASP A 77 -9.06 -33.27 -15.20
N THR A 78 -8.12 -32.73 -14.42
CA THR A 78 -6.74 -33.20 -14.41
C THR A 78 -6.39 -33.72 -13.04
N ASP A 79 -5.62 -34.84 -13.00
CA ASP A 79 -5.20 -35.49 -11.73
C ASP A 79 -4.58 -34.44 -10.76
N ALA A 80 -3.84 -33.47 -11.29
CA ALA A 80 -3.21 -32.43 -10.49
C ALA A 80 -4.24 -31.47 -9.85
N MET A 81 -5.30 -31.08 -10.58
CA MET A 81 -6.37 -30.22 -10.05
C MET A 81 -7.23 -30.97 -9.03
N GLU A 82 -7.53 -32.23 -9.28
CA GLU A 82 -8.26 -33.09 -8.32
C GLU A 82 -7.45 -33.25 -7.02
N GLN A 83 -6.14 -33.47 -7.11
CA GLN A 83 -5.26 -33.51 -5.94
C GLN A 83 -5.29 -32.23 -5.14
N VAL A 84 -5.22 -31.07 -5.82
CA VAL A 84 -5.30 -29.75 -5.16
C VAL A 84 -6.65 -29.55 -4.49
N ALA A 85 -7.74 -29.91 -5.17
CA ALA A 85 -9.10 -29.79 -4.62
C ALA A 85 -9.33 -30.71 -3.40
N ALA A 86 -8.63 -31.86 -3.33
CA ALA A 86 -8.72 -32.81 -2.24
C ALA A 86 -7.77 -32.52 -1.06
N MET A 87 -6.92 -31.50 -1.12
CA MET A 87 -6.01 -31.13 -0.04
C MET A 87 -6.80 -30.67 1.20
N PRO A 88 -6.49 -31.17 2.41
CA PRO A 88 -7.20 -30.79 3.63
C PRO A 88 -7.01 -29.32 4.03
N GLU A 89 -5.94 -28.69 3.54
CA GLU A 89 -5.66 -27.25 3.74
C GLU A 89 -6.51 -26.36 2.85
N VAL A 90 -7.18 -26.89 1.81
CA VAL A 90 -8.05 -26.15 0.90
C VAL A 90 -9.48 -26.19 1.44
N ALA A 91 -9.93 -25.08 1.99
CA ALA A 91 -11.28 -24.96 2.53
C ALA A 91 -12.34 -24.75 1.43
N VAL A 92 -12.02 -23.95 0.42
CA VAL A 92 -12.91 -23.69 -0.73
C VAL A 92 -12.10 -23.72 -2.01
N PHE A 93 -12.59 -24.46 -3.00
CA PHE A 93 -12.08 -24.53 -4.37
C PHE A 93 -13.19 -24.05 -5.31
N SER A 94 -12.98 -22.92 -5.98
CA SER A 94 -13.99 -22.27 -6.81
C SER A 94 -13.43 -21.96 -8.20
N PRO A 95 -13.90 -22.62 -9.25
CA PRO A 95 -13.53 -22.27 -10.61
C PRO A 95 -14.12 -20.91 -11.01
N ILE A 96 -13.37 -20.19 -11.84
CA ILE A 96 -13.74 -18.89 -12.39
C ILE A 96 -13.61 -18.94 -13.90
N VAL A 97 -14.54 -18.31 -14.60
CA VAL A 97 -14.45 -18.01 -16.03
C VAL A 97 -14.48 -16.51 -16.21
N GLU A 98 -13.37 -15.92 -16.63
CA GLU A 98 -13.24 -14.48 -16.81
C GLU A 98 -12.75 -14.16 -18.22
N GLU A 99 -13.54 -13.37 -18.95
CA GLU A 99 -13.19 -12.80 -20.25
C GLU A 99 -13.85 -11.43 -20.46
N THR A 100 -13.37 -10.70 -21.47
CA THR A 100 -13.94 -9.42 -21.87
C THR A 100 -15.12 -9.62 -22.80
N ALA A 101 -16.22 -8.93 -22.50
CA ALA A 101 -17.43 -8.90 -23.31
C ALA A 101 -18.01 -7.48 -23.37
N MET A 102 -19.00 -7.27 -24.23
CA MET A 102 -19.77 -6.03 -24.28
C MET A 102 -20.99 -6.14 -23.39
N VAL A 103 -21.18 -5.17 -22.54
CA VAL A 103 -22.38 -4.98 -21.73
C VAL A 103 -23.23 -3.92 -22.40
N GLU A 104 -24.49 -4.26 -22.73
CA GLU A 104 -25.42 -3.36 -23.39
C GLU A 104 -26.66 -3.16 -22.54
N TYR A 105 -27.04 -1.90 -22.42
CA TYR A 105 -28.32 -1.51 -21.88
C TYR A 105 -28.91 -0.33 -22.69
N LYS A 106 -30.10 -0.50 -23.29
CA LYS A 106 -30.68 0.45 -24.23
C LYS A 106 -29.69 0.78 -25.36
N ASP A 107 -29.26 2.05 -25.43
CA ASP A 107 -28.34 2.55 -26.45
C ASP A 107 -26.89 2.66 -25.95
N HIS A 108 -26.63 2.27 -24.71
CA HIS A 108 -25.28 2.30 -24.10
C HIS A 108 -24.63 0.93 -24.23
N GLN A 109 -23.44 0.91 -24.81
CA GLN A 109 -22.58 -0.27 -24.92
C GLN A 109 -21.19 0.04 -24.33
N VAL A 110 -20.74 -0.77 -23.39
CA VAL A 110 -19.46 -0.60 -22.71
C VAL A 110 -18.72 -1.94 -22.64
N PRO A 111 -17.44 -2.00 -22.98
CA PRO A 111 -16.64 -3.20 -22.77
C PRO A 111 -16.43 -3.42 -21.27
N ALA A 112 -16.65 -4.64 -20.80
CA ALA A 112 -16.45 -5.03 -19.43
C ALA A 112 -15.86 -6.42 -19.31
N ARG A 113 -15.16 -6.69 -18.23
CA ARG A 113 -14.73 -8.03 -17.85
C ARG A 113 -15.90 -8.74 -17.19
N ILE A 114 -16.32 -9.84 -17.77
CA ILE A 114 -17.36 -10.70 -17.19
C ILE A 114 -16.69 -11.84 -16.46
N MET A 115 -16.91 -11.87 -15.15
CA MET A 115 -16.38 -12.92 -14.29
C MET A 115 -17.53 -13.83 -13.84
N GLY A 116 -17.54 -15.05 -14.36
CA GLY A 116 -18.43 -16.11 -13.93
C GLY A 116 -17.92 -16.74 -12.64
N VAL A 117 -18.73 -16.68 -11.61
CA VAL A 117 -18.39 -17.20 -10.27
C VAL A 117 -19.38 -18.26 -9.82
N SER A 118 -18.93 -19.16 -8.98
CA SER A 118 -19.77 -20.20 -8.38
C SER A 118 -20.55 -19.65 -7.19
N ASP A 119 -21.58 -20.35 -6.74
CA ASP A 119 -22.42 -19.94 -5.60
C ASP A 119 -21.65 -19.83 -4.28
N ASN A 120 -20.51 -20.51 -4.15
CA ASN A 120 -19.64 -20.47 -2.99
C ASN A 120 -18.66 -19.26 -3.01
N PHE A 121 -18.76 -18.35 -3.98
CA PHE A 121 -17.86 -17.20 -4.08
C PHE A 121 -17.97 -16.25 -2.89
N SER A 122 -19.15 -16.07 -2.30
CA SER A 122 -19.34 -15.29 -1.07
C SER A 122 -18.64 -15.92 0.15
N THR A 123 -18.54 -17.25 0.20
CA THR A 123 -17.77 -17.93 1.25
C THR A 123 -16.26 -17.86 1.04
N LEU A 124 -15.82 -17.70 -0.21
CA LEU A 124 -14.43 -17.60 -0.59
C LEU A 124 -13.87 -16.18 -0.36
N THR A 125 -14.69 -15.17 -0.60
CA THR A 125 -14.33 -13.74 -0.51
C THR A 125 -15.24 -13.05 0.52
N GLN A 126 -14.95 -11.78 0.82
CA GLN A 126 -15.83 -10.94 1.64
C GLN A 126 -16.66 -10.01 0.76
N ILE A 127 -17.16 -10.51 -0.38
CA ILE A 127 -17.87 -9.71 -1.38
C ILE A 127 -19.04 -8.93 -0.78
N ASP A 128 -19.75 -9.51 0.19
CA ASP A 128 -20.89 -8.87 0.84
C ASP A 128 -20.51 -7.56 1.55
N SER A 129 -19.26 -7.43 2.00
CA SER A 129 -18.76 -6.24 2.69
C SER A 129 -18.52 -5.03 1.78
N ILE A 130 -18.42 -5.26 0.46
CA ILE A 130 -18.17 -4.22 -0.55
C ILE A 130 -19.40 -3.93 -1.42
N ILE A 131 -20.51 -4.61 -1.19
CA ILE A 131 -21.80 -4.28 -1.84
C ILE A 131 -22.26 -2.90 -1.37
N THR A 132 -22.52 -2.03 -2.32
CA THR A 132 -22.97 -0.64 -2.05
C THR A 132 -24.45 -0.46 -2.20
N ASP A 133 -25.08 -1.27 -3.05
CA ASP A 133 -26.54 -1.24 -3.32
C ASP A 133 -26.99 -2.62 -3.77
N GLY A 134 -28.17 -3.09 -3.32
CA GLY A 134 -28.68 -4.43 -3.61
C GLY A 134 -28.00 -5.54 -2.79
N GLU A 135 -27.92 -6.74 -3.36
CA GLU A 135 -27.39 -7.95 -2.73
C GLU A 135 -26.49 -8.73 -3.71
N PHE A 136 -25.55 -9.55 -3.16
CA PHE A 136 -24.74 -10.45 -3.99
C PHE A 136 -25.53 -11.70 -4.35
N ILE A 137 -26.22 -11.66 -5.47
CA ILE A 137 -26.97 -12.79 -6.03
C ILE A 137 -26.63 -12.90 -7.52
N VAL A 138 -26.08 -14.04 -7.94
CA VAL A 138 -25.73 -14.32 -9.35
C VAL A 138 -26.73 -15.27 -10.00
N TRP A 139 -27.54 -15.97 -9.23
CA TRP A 139 -28.61 -16.86 -9.68
C TRP A 139 -29.82 -16.78 -8.76
N ASP A 140 -31.03 -16.68 -9.33
CA ASP A 140 -32.28 -16.59 -8.58
C ASP A 140 -33.39 -17.38 -9.29
N GLY A 141 -33.51 -18.65 -8.92
CA GLY A 141 -34.66 -19.50 -9.23
C GLY A 141 -35.08 -19.65 -10.69
N GLY A 142 -34.21 -19.35 -11.66
CA GLY A 142 -34.49 -19.44 -13.09
C GLY A 142 -33.99 -18.25 -13.91
N PHE A 143 -33.48 -17.24 -13.24
CA PHE A 143 -32.95 -16.05 -13.91
C PHE A 143 -31.47 -15.84 -13.53
N ASP A 144 -30.63 -15.62 -14.56
CA ASP A 144 -29.29 -15.17 -14.36
C ASP A 144 -29.29 -13.74 -13.84
N ARG A 145 -28.64 -13.52 -12.71
CA ARG A 145 -28.44 -12.22 -12.10
C ARG A 145 -27.00 -11.78 -12.29
N CYS A 146 -26.77 -10.47 -12.20
CA CYS A 146 -25.43 -9.90 -12.23
C CYS A 146 -25.23 -8.87 -11.14
N VAL A 147 -23.99 -8.77 -10.69
CA VAL A 147 -23.53 -7.76 -9.74
C VAL A 147 -22.40 -6.98 -10.42
N MET A 148 -22.53 -5.65 -10.51
CA MET A 148 -21.63 -4.81 -11.31
C MET A 148 -20.85 -3.87 -10.42
N GLY A 149 -19.65 -3.49 -10.87
CA GLY A 149 -18.96 -2.34 -10.32
C GLY A 149 -19.82 -1.08 -10.45
N ARG A 150 -19.78 -0.23 -9.42
CA ARG A 150 -20.61 0.99 -9.35
C ARG A 150 -20.37 1.92 -10.55
N GLY A 151 -19.12 2.07 -10.99
CA GLY A 151 -18.77 2.91 -12.13
C GLY A 151 -19.33 2.36 -13.44
N LEU A 152 -19.23 1.03 -13.66
CA LEU A 152 -19.85 0.37 -14.82
C LEU A 152 -21.36 0.57 -14.82
N ALA A 153 -22.04 0.32 -13.71
CA ALA A 153 -23.49 0.50 -13.58
C ALA A 153 -23.91 1.96 -13.84
N SER A 154 -23.16 2.93 -13.31
CA SER A 154 -23.37 4.36 -13.55
C SER A 154 -23.21 4.73 -15.02
N THR A 155 -22.17 4.22 -15.68
CA THR A 155 -21.89 4.50 -17.10
C THR A 155 -22.99 4.01 -18.03
N ILE A 156 -23.59 2.85 -17.72
CA ILE A 156 -24.73 2.32 -18.50
C ILE A 156 -26.09 2.83 -18.00
N GLY A 157 -26.12 3.64 -16.93
CA GLY A 157 -27.34 4.28 -16.42
C GLY A 157 -28.27 3.34 -15.64
N ILE A 158 -27.72 2.36 -14.92
CA ILE A 158 -28.48 1.37 -14.15
C ILE A 158 -28.11 1.46 -12.67
N ASN A 159 -29.07 1.11 -11.81
CA ASN A 159 -28.86 0.87 -10.37
C ASN A 159 -29.49 -0.47 -9.96
N ALA A 160 -29.18 -0.94 -8.74
CA ALA A 160 -29.63 -2.25 -8.25
C ALA A 160 -31.16 -2.41 -8.15
N HIS A 161 -31.90 -1.32 -8.05
CA HIS A 161 -33.38 -1.33 -8.01
C HIS A 161 -34.03 -1.35 -9.39
N PHE A 162 -33.24 -1.41 -10.44
CA PHE A 162 -33.73 -1.42 -11.81
C PHE A 162 -34.30 -2.81 -12.20
N VAL A 163 -35.44 -2.83 -12.86
CA VAL A 163 -36.17 -4.05 -13.25
C VAL A 163 -36.01 -4.36 -14.75
N GLY A 164 -34.86 -4.11 -15.33
CA GLY A 164 -34.59 -4.38 -16.75
C GLY A 164 -33.52 -5.43 -16.97
N GLY A 165 -33.54 -6.08 -18.12
CA GLY A 165 -32.49 -7.00 -18.54
C GLY A 165 -31.29 -6.27 -19.14
N VAL A 166 -30.10 -6.65 -18.70
CA VAL A 166 -28.81 -6.25 -19.26
C VAL A 166 -28.36 -7.33 -20.24
N ARG A 167 -27.93 -6.92 -21.42
CA ARG A 167 -27.49 -7.84 -22.47
C ARG A 167 -25.96 -7.92 -22.46
N LEU A 168 -25.46 -9.14 -22.47
CA LEU A 168 -24.03 -9.44 -22.56
C LEU A 168 -23.76 -10.01 -23.94
N TYR A 169 -22.73 -9.50 -24.62
CA TYR A 169 -22.34 -9.98 -25.95
C TYR A 169 -20.88 -10.38 -25.96
N ALA A 170 -20.58 -11.58 -26.39
CA ALA A 170 -19.20 -12.06 -26.57
C ALA A 170 -19.03 -12.64 -27.99
N PRO A 171 -17.84 -12.52 -28.58
CA PRO A 171 -17.56 -13.17 -29.86
C PRO A 171 -17.55 -14.69 -29.67
N LYS A 172 -18.16 -15.40 -30.60
CA LYS A 172 -18.10 -16.87 -30.65
C LYS A 172 -16.67 -17.33 -30.89
N ARG A 173 -16.24 -18.36 -30.17
CA ARG A 173 -14.86 -18.89 -30.29
C ARG A 173 -14.54 -19.47 -31.67
N THR A 174 -15.53 -20.02 -32.35
CA THR A 174 -15.36 -20.75 -33.62
C THR A 174 -15.94 -20.05 -34.83
N ALA A 175 -16.62 -18.91 -34.66
CA ALA A 175 -17.31 -18.26 -35.76
C ALA A 175 -16.34 -17.52 -36.71
N LYS A 176 -16.49 -17.78 -38.01
CA LYS A 176 -15.92 -16.90 -39.03
C LYS A 176 -16.81 -15.65 -39.15
N ILE A 177 -16.19 -14.49 -39.00
CA ILE A 177 -16.89 -13.20 -39.09
C ILE A 177 -17.47 -13.08 -40.53
N ASN A 178 -18.79 -13.11 -40.63
CA ASN A 178 -19.47 -12.78 -41.86
C ASN A 178 -19.78 -11.27 -41.87
N VAL A 179 -19.11 -10.54 -42.76
CA VAL A 179 -19.24 -9.08 -42.87
C VAL A 179 -20.69 -8.62 -43.13
N MET A 180 -21.51 -9.49 -43.74
CA MET A 180 -22.93 -9.16 -44.02
C MET A 180 -23.85 -9.40 -42.81
N ARG A 181 -23.47 -10.22 -41.85
CA ARG A 181 -24.23 -10.51 -40.63
C ARG A 181 -23.32 -10.67 -39.45
N PRO A 182 -22.74 -9.58 -38.93
CA PRO A 182 -21.81 -9.61 -37.83
C PRO A 182 -22.44 -10.10 -36.51
N ASP A 183 -23.74 -9.91 -36.35
CA ASP A 183 -24.57 -10.35 -35.21
C ASP A 183 -24.56 -11.87 -35.01
N GLN A 184 -24.43 -12.67 -36.11
CA GLN A 184 -24.34 -14.13 -36.00
C GLN A 184 -23.00 -14.64 -35.41
N ALA A 185 -21.98 -13.79 -35.37
CA ALA A 185 -20.68 -14.12 -34.78
C ALA A 185 -20.64 -13.82 -33.28
N LEU A 186 -21.72 -13.33 -32.68
CA LEU A 186 -21.81 -13.00 -31.27
C LEU A 186 -22.72 -13.97 -30.53
N ASN A 187 -22.31 -14.38 -29.35
CA ASN A 187 -23.17 -14.98 -28.35
C ASN A 187 -23.84 -13.86 -27.56
N ARG A 188 -25.06 -14.14 -27.12
CA ARG A 188 -25.85 -13.20 -26.34
C ARG A 188 -26.50 -13.89 -25.15
N GLU A 189 -26.29 -13.32 -23.97
CA GLU A 189 -26.97 -13.69 -22.72
C GLU A 189 -27.68 -12.47 -22.13
N VAL A 190 -28.73 -12.71 -21.38
CA VAL A 190 -29.51 -11.67 -20.70
C VAL A 190 -29.45 -11.93 -19.21
N THR A 191 -29.00 -10.93 -18.47
CA THR A 191 -28.90 -10.96 -17.02
C THR A 191 -29.69 -9.82 -16.38
N TYR A 192 -30.06 -9.96 -15.11
CA TYR A 192 -30.77 -8.92 -14.37
C TYR A 192 -29.90 -8.44 -13.21
N ILE A 193 -29.79 -7.13 -13.04
CA ILE A 193 -28.96 -6.59 -11.97
C ILE A 193 -29.54 -6.95 -10.59
N ALA A 194 -28.69 -7.43 -9.69
CA ALA A 194 -29.03 -7.75 -8.31
C ALA A 194 -28.36 -6.80 -7.32
N GLY A 195 -27.18 -6.31 -7.65
CA GLY A 195 -26.43 -5.40 -6.77
C GLY A 195 -25.31 -4.68 -7.50
N THR A 196 -24.76 -3.69 -6.81
CA THR A 196 -23.55 -2.98 -7.22
C THR A 196 -22.52 -3.05 -6.11
N PHE A 197 -21.25 -3.13 -6.46
CA PHE A 197 -20.14 -3.11 -5.53
C PHE A 197 -19.19 -1.96 -5.81
N ALA A 198 -18.39 -1.58 -4.80
CA ALA A 198 -17.31 -0.61 -4.95
C ALA A 198 -16.08 -1.04 -4.14
N VAL A 199 -14.95 -1.12 -4.83
CA VAL A 199 -13.62 -1.40 -4.26
C VAL A 199 -12.76 -0.13 -4.26
N ASN A 200 -13.27 0.97 -4.84
CA ASN A 200 -12.55 2.21 -5.13
C ASN A 200 -11.32 2.01 -6.03
N GLN A 201 -11.44 1.10 -6.97
CA GLN A 201 -10.47 0.85 -8.02
C GLN A 201 -11.14 0.87 -9.38
N LEU A 202 -10.63 1.70 -10.28
CA LEU A 202 -11.18 1.87 -11.63
C LEU A 202 -11.29 0.55 -12.41
N ASP A 203 -10.30 -0.33 -12.27
CA ASP A 203 -10.28 -1.63 -12.98
C ASP A 203 -11.41 -2.56 -12.54
N TYR A 204 -11.84 -2.51 -11.29
CA TYR A 204 -12.97 -3.30 -10.79
C TYR A 204 -14.28 -2.53 -10.91
N ASP A 205 -14.29 -1.27 -10.45
CA ASP A 205 -15.53 -0.50 -10.36
C ASP A 205 -16.08 -0.12 -11.73
N ASP A 206 -15.22 0.18 -12.72
CA ASP A 206 -15.65 0.64 -14.05
C ASP A 206 -15.75 -0.48 -15.08
N HIS A 207 -15.14 -1.64 -14.81
CA HIS A 207 -14.97 -2.67 -15.84
C HIS A 207 -15.42 -4.07 -15.46
N LEU A 208 -15.80 -4.36 -14.20
CA LEU A 208 -16.11 -5.72 -13.78
C LEU A 208 -17.61 -5.95 -13.58
N CYS A 209 -18.09 -7.08 -14.13
CA CYS A 209 -19.44 -7.59 -13.95
C CYS A 209 -19.37 -9.06 -13.54
N LEU A 210 -19.94 -9.37 -12.38
CA LEU A 210 -20.03 -10.73 -11.83
C LEU A 210 -21.33 -11.37 -12.29
N VAL A 211 -21.25 -12.61 -12.77
CA VAL A 211 -22.41 -13.42 -13.21
C VAL A 211 -22.25 -14.85 -12.69
N SER A 212 -23.27 -15.69 -12.85
CA SER A 212 -23.13 -17.12 -12.57
C SER A 212 -22.10 -17.75 -13.51
N ILE A 213 -21.33 -18.73 -13.01
CA ILE A 213 -20.36 -19.46 -13.86
C ILE A 213 -21.04 -20.13 -15.04
N ALA A 214 -22.28 -20.59 -14.86
CA ALA A 214 -23.07 -21.18 -15.93
C ALA A 214 -23.40 -20.17 -17.04
N CYS A 215 -23.76 -18.94 -16.67
CA CYS A 215 -24.00 -17.84 -17.61
C CYS A 215 -22.72 -17.50 -18.39
N ALA A 216 -21.58 -17.36 -17.69
CA ALA A 216 -20.30 -17.08 -18.34
C ALA A 216 -19.86 -18.19 -19.29
N ARG A 217 -20.03 -19.48 -18.92
CA ARG A 217 -19.72 -20.62 -19.79
C ARG A 217 -20.55 -20.61 -21.06
N ARG A 218 -21.85 -20.33 -20.96
CA ARG A 218 -22.71 -20.19 -22.15
C ARG A 218 -22.29 -19.00 -23.02
N LEU A 219 -22.02 -17.85 -22.42
CA LEU A 219 -21.62 -16.64 -23.13
C LEU A 219 -20.31 -16.83 -23.91
N PHE A 220 -19.32 -17.49 -23.31
CA PHE A 220 -17.98 -17.65 -23.90
C PHE A 220 -17.72 -19.02 -24.54
N GLU A 221 -18.74 -19.89 -24.64
CA GLU A 221 -18.64 -21.26 -25.19
C GLU A 221 -17.58 -22.12 -24.48
N TYR A 222 -17.54 -22.08 -23.13
CA TYR A 222 -16.72 -22.96 -22.31
C TYR A 222 -17.49 -24.24 -21.93
N ALA A 223 -16.77 -25.35 -21.88
CA ALA A 223 -17.33 -26.60 -21.35
C ALA A 223 -17.47 -26.52 -19.82
N ASP A 224 -18.27 -27.41 -19.22
CA ASP A 224 -18.51 -27.44 -17.78
C ASP A 224 -17.26 -27.74 -16.95
N ASN A 225 -16.26 -28.37 -17.55
CA ASN A 225 -14.97 -28.68 -16.95
C ASN A 225 -13.87 -27.67 -17.31
N GLU A 226 -14.17 -26.61 -18.05
CA GLU A 226 -13.20 -25.57 -18.38
C GLU A 226 -13.31 -24.36 -17.43
N ALA A 227 -12.16 -23.78 -17.09
CA ALA A 227 -12.03 -22.56 -16.31
C ALA A 227 -10.85 -21.72 -16.80
N THR A 228 -10.91 -20.40 -16.56
CA THR A 228 -9.80 -19.48 -16.82
C THR A 228 -8.89 -19.32 -15.59
N ALA A 229 -9.47 -19.52 -14.41
CA ALA A 229 -8.77 -19.48 -13.14
C ALA A 229 -9.48 -20.35 -12.10
N VAL A 230 -8.77 -20.70 -11.03
CA VAL A 230 -9.36 -21.28 -9.81
C VAL A 230 -8.99 -20.42 -8.63
N ALA A 231 -10.01 -19.98 -7.91
CA ALA A 231 -9.88 -19.25 -6.66
C ALA A 231 -9.90 -20.24 -5.47
N ILE A 232 -8.97 -20.07 -4.54
CA ILE A 232 -8.83 -20.93 -3.38
C ILE A 232 -8.87 -20.11 -2.11
N ARG A 233 -9.64 -20.60 -1.12
CA ARG A 233 -9.54 -20.20 0.27
C ARG A 233 -8.89 -21.32 1.06
N LEU A 234 -7.93 -20.97 1.89
CA LEU A 234 -7.22 -21.91 2.77
C LEU A 234 -7.90 -22.02 4.14
N SER A 235 -7.67 -23.12 4.82
CA SER A 235 -8.06 -23.28 6.22
C SER A 235 -7.24 -22.34 7.11
N ASP A 236 -7.87 -21.80 8.18
CA ASP A 236 -7.26 -20.78 9.04
C ASP A 236 -6.00 -21.26 9.79
N ASP A 237 -5.85 -22.59 9.99
CA ASP A 237 -4.77 -23.19 10.76
C ASP A 237 -3.49 -23.49 9.96
N CYS A 238 -3.43 -23.12 8.67
CA CYS A 238 -2.31 -23.51 7.81
C CYS A 238 -1.37 -22.35 7.44
N SER A 239 -0.10 -22.67 7.16
CA SER A 239 0.86 -21.70 6.65
C SER A 239 0.63 -21.45 5.16
N LYS A 240 0.08 -20.29 4.79
CA LYS A 240 -0.22 -19.90 3.40
C LYS A 240 0.98 -20.09 2.45
N LYS A 241 2.20 -19.76 2.89
CA LYS A 241 3.42 -19.92 2.08
C LYS A 241 3.78 -21.39 1.85
N ALA A 242 3.56 -22.26 2.85
CA ALA A 242 3.85 -23.68 2.72
C ALA A 242 2.86 -24.35 1.75
N VAL A 243 1.57 -24.07 1.92
CA VAL A 243 0.50 -24.60 1.06
C VAL A 243 0.66 -24.12 -0.38
N LYS A 244 0.92 -22.82 -0.60
CA LYS A 244 1.23 -22.28 -1.92
C LYS A 244 2.36 -23.04 -2.61
N LYS A 245 3.45 -23.35 -1.86
CA LYS A 245 4.58 -24.12 -2.40
C LYS A 245 4.18 -25.55 -2.75
N GLN A 246 3.35 -26.20 -1.93
CA GLN A 246 2.83 -27.54 -2.19
C GLN A 246 1.95 -27.56 -3.45
N ILE A 247 0.99 -26.64 -3.56
CA ILE A 247 0.12 -26.50 -4.73
C ILE A 247 0.97 -26.23 -5.99
N SER A 248 1.93 -25.30 -5.93
CA SER A 248 2.82 -25.04 -7.07
C SER A 248 3.66 -26.23 -7.47
N ALA A 249 4.07 -27.08 -6.52
CA ALA A 249 4.81 -28.30 -6.81
C ALA A 249 3.92 -29.38 -7.44
N ALA A 250 2.65 -29.49 -7.03
CA ALA A 250 1.68 -30.43 -7.58
C ALA A 250 1.26 -30.06 -9.02
N LEU A 251 1.08 -28.76 -9.29
CA LEU A 251 0.63 -28.26 -10.60
C LEU A 251 1.76 -28.10 -11.63
N GLY A 252 3.03 -28.07 -11.18
CA GLY A 252 4.18 -27.93 -12.06
C GLY A 252 4.33 -26.51 -12.65
N LYS A 253 4.94 -26.43 -13.86
CA LYS A 253 5.24 -25.15 -14.54
C LYS A 253 4.10 -24.64 -15.41
N ASP A 254 3.11 -25.46 -15.67
CA ASP A 254 2.00 -25.14 -16.57
C ASP A 254 1.01 -24.18 -15.90
N PHE A 255 1.08 -24.06 -14.58
CA PHE A 255 0.21 -23.20 -13.78
C PHE A 255 1.00 -22.22 -12.92
N SER A 256 0.46 -21.00 -12.80
CA SER A 256 0.93 -19.95 -11.90
C SER A 256 0.01 -19.89 -10.68
N VAL A 257 0.56 -20.07 -9.49
CA VAL A 257 -0.17 -19.94 -8.22
C VAL A 257 0.20 -18.61 -7.59
N ARG A 258 -0.73 -17.66 -7.58
CA ARG A 258 -0.52 -16.29 -7.09
C ARG A 258 -1.22 -16.08 -5.77
N ASP A 259 -0.53 -15.50 -4.79
CA ASP A 259 -1.15 -14.95 -3.60
C ASP A 259 -1.70 -13.54 -3.86
N ARG A 260 -2.43 -12.95 -2.89
CA ARG A 260 -3.03 -11.62 -3.01
C ARG A 260 -2.03 -10.54 -3.41
N TYR A 261 -0.81 -10.59 -2.88
CA TYR A 261 0.23 -9.61 -3.22
C TYR A 261 0.71 -9.76 -4.66
N GLU A 262 0.82 -10.99 -5.15
CA GLU A 262 1.23 -11.26 -6.53
C GLU A 262 0.10 -11.04 -7.54
N GLN A 263 -1.15 -11.18 -7.13
CA GLN A 263 -2.32 -10.83 -7.96
C GLN A 263 -2.33 -9.31 -8.26
N GLN A 264 -1.91 -8.50 -7.28
CA GLN A 264 -1.85 -7.04 -7.36
C GLN A 264 -0.40 -6.52 -7.41
N ALA A 265 0.52 -7.30 -8.01
CA ALA A 265 1.96 -7.00 -8.00
C ALA A 265 2.30 -5.61 -8.55
N ASP A 266 1.60 -5.16 -9.59
CA ASP A 266 1.86 -3.85 -10.20
C ASP A 266 1.47 -2.70 -9.26
N PHE A 267 0.35 -2.83 -8.57
CA PHE A 267 -0.05 -1.86 -7.55
C PHE A 267 0.97 -1.78 -6.41
N PHE A 268 1.34 -2.92 -5.81
CA PHE A 268 2.32 -2.95 -4.72
C PHE A 268 3.70 -2.47 -5.15
N ARG A 269 4.10 -2.72 -6.40
CA ARG A 269 5.36 -2.18 -6.96
C ARG A 269 5.33 -0.65 -7.05
N ILE A 270 4.21 -0.07 -7.53
CA ILE A 270 4.03 1.39 -7.60
C ILE A 270 4.05 1.98 -6.19
N ALA A 271 3.31 1.42 -5.25
CA ALA A 271 3.29 1.87 -3.86
C ALA A 271 4.66 1.83 -3.17
N LEU A 272 5.46 0.77 -3.44
CA LEU A 272 6.84 0.68 -2.96
C LEU A 272 7.75 1.75 -3.57
N MET A 273 7.62 2.02 -4.87
CA MET A 273 8.38 3.09 -5.54
C MET A 273 7.99 4.47 -5.00
N GLU A 274 6.71 4.72 -4.78
CA GLU A 274 6.21 5.95 -4.18
C GLU A 274 6.74 6.14 -2.76
N LYS A 275 6.69 5.11 -1.92
CA LYS A 275 7.28 5.12 -0.56
C LYS A 275 8.78 5.42 -0.61
N LEU A 276 9.52 4.83 -1.55
CA LEU A 276 10.95 5.10 -1.74
C LEU A 276 11.19 6.57 -2.13
N LEU A 277 10.46 7.09 -3.12
CA LEU A 277 10.58 8.48 -3.57
C LEU A 277 10.29 9.46 -2.45
N CYS A 278 9.20 9.28 -1.72
CA CYS A 278 8.86 10.11 -0.57
C CYS A 278 9.95 10.06 0.51
N THR A 279 10.48 8.86 0.81
CA THR A 279 11.56 8.69 1.77
C THR A 279 12.83 9.43 1.32
N LEU A 280 13.19 9.36 0.04
CA LEU A 280 14.33 10.09 -0.52
C LEU A 280 14.14 11.60 -0.47
N LEU A 281 12.96 12.11 -0.84
CA LEU A 281 12.65 13.54 -0.75
C LEU A 281 12.75 14.05 0.69
N LEU A 282 12.19 13.32 1.64
CA LEU A 282 12.24 13.68 3.05
C LEU A 282 13.67 13.55 3.63
N ALA A 283 14.44 12.55 3.20
CA ALA A 283 15.87 12.46 3.54
C ALA A 283 16.67 13.63 2.98
N PHE A 284 16.33 14.12 1.78
CA PHE A 284 16.93 15.34 1.21
C PHE A 284 16.60 16.59 2.02
N ILE A 285 15.35 16.76 2.47
CA ILE A 285 14.96 17.84 3.39
C ILE A 285 15.74 17.76 4.69
N LEU A 286 15.91 16.55 5.25
CA LEU A 286 16.72 16.32 6.44
C LEU A 286 18.20 16.66 6.20
N MET A 287 18.72 16.36 5.01
CA MET A 287 20.06 16.77 4.60
C MET A 287 20.21 18.30 4.63
N ILE A 288 19.26 19.05 4.09
CA ILE A 288 19.24 20.52 4.16
C ILE A 288 19.22 20.99 5.61
N ALA A 289 18.38 20.38 6.47
CA ALA A 289 18.36 20.70 7.90
C ALA A 289 19.72 20.42 8.57
N SER A 290 20.48 19.42 8.09
CA SER A 290 21.81 19.12 8.59
C SER A 290 22.85 20.22 8.31
N PHE A 291 22.68 20.99 7.23
CA PHE A 291 23.55 22.17 6.98
C PHE A 291 23.36 23.25 8.03
N ASN A 292 22.17 23.41 8.60
CA ASN A 292 21.93 24.33 9.71
C ASN A 292 22.72 23.89 10.97
N ILE A 293 22.84 22.57 11.21
CA ILE A 293 23.66 22.04 12.31
C ILE A 293 25.14 22.37 12.06
N ILE A 294 25.62 22.18 10.82
CA ILE A 294 27.00 22.49 10.45
C ILE A 294 27.30 23.98 10.70
N GLY A 295 26.43 24.88 10.24
CA GLY A 295 26.57 26.31 10.45
C GLY A 295 26.53 26.71 11.92
N SER A 296 25.55 26.21 12.65
CA SER A 296 25.39 26.43 14.10
C SER A 296 26.61 25.98 14.90
N LEU A 297 27.07 24.75 14.62
CA LEU A 297 28.22 24.19 15.33
C LEU A 297 29.52 24.93 14.98
N SER A 298 29.71 25.34 13.74
CA SER A 298 30.86 26.15 13.33
C SER A 298 30.89 27.50 14.05
N MET A 299 29.74 28.18 14.13
CA MET A 299 29.60 29.45 14.85
C MET A 299 29.90 29.27 16.37
N LEU A 300 29.31 28.23 16.95
CA LEU A 300 29.53 27.90 18.36
C LEU A 300 31.01 27.63 18.66
N MET A 301 31.74 26.90 17.81
CA MET A 301 33.15 26.62 17.95
C MET A 301 34.00 27.89 17.87
N LEU A 302 33.67 28.83 16.97
CA LEU A 302 34.33 30.13 16.85
C LEU A 302 34.17 30.98 18.11
N GLU A 303 32.96 31.07 18.66
CA GLU A 303 32.72 31.83 19.91
C GLU A 303 33.33 31.18 21.14
N LYS A 304 33.52 29.86 21.13
CA LYS A 304 34.10 29.10 22.25
C LYS A 304 35.62 28.88 22.15
N GLN A 305 36.30 29.59 21.24
CA GLN A 305 37.76 29.47 21.10
C GLN A 305 38.53 29.80 22.41
N ALA A 306 38.11 30.81 23.17
CA ALA A 306 38.70 31.11 24.45
C ALA A 306 38.54 29.96 25.47
N ASP A 307 37.35 29.36 25.53
CA ASP A 307 37.10 28.21 26.41
C ASP A 307 37.95 27.00 25.97
N MET A 308 38.16 26.79 24.66
CA MET A 308 39.02 25.72 24.13
C MET A 308 40.50 25.93 24.56
N GLN A 309 40.98 27.15 24.53
CA GLN A 309 42.33 27.45 25.01
C GLN A 309 42.50 27.17 26.52
N VAL A 310 41.49 27.52 27.32
CA VAL A 310 41.48 27.20 28.75
C VAL A 310 41.54 25.69 28.97
N PHE A 311 40.78 24.89 28.24
CA PHE A 311 40.86 23.43 28.35
C PHE A 311 42.22 22.89 27.96
N ARG A 312 42.88 23.44 26.94
CA ARG A 312 44.24 23.06 26.55
C ARG A 312 45.26 23.41 27.64
N HIS A 313 45.15 24.57 28.24
CA HIS A 313 46.01 24.97 29.38
C HIS A 313 45.81 24.09 30.62
N LEU A 314 44.60 23.54 30.80
CA LEU A 314 44.30 22.57 31.87
C LEU A 314 44.73 21.13 31.51
N GLY A 315 45.40 20.91 30.35
CA GLY A 315 45.94 19.63 29.96
C GLY A 315 45.02 18.74 29.13
N ALA A 316 43.90 19.27 28.63
CA ALA A 316 43.02 18.48 27.75
C ALA A 316 43.65 18.28 26.36
N CYS A 317 43.65 17.03 25.91
CA CYS A 317 44.15 16.70 24.56
C CYS A 317 43.19 17.25 23.48
N PRO A 318 43.71 17.67 22.29
CA PRO A 318 42.88 18.16 21.20
C PRO A 318 41.73 17.20 20.80
N LYS A 319 41.97 15.88 20.88
CA LYS A 319 40.97 14.84 20.66
C LYS A 319 39.78 14.89 21.64
N GLN A 320 40.05 15.28 22.91
CA GLN A 320 39.00 15.39 23.92
C GLN A 320 38.13 16.62 23.66
N VAL A 321 38.75 17.76 23.36
CA VAL A 321 38.04 18.99 23.00
C VAL A 321 37.14 18.77 21.77
N ARG A 322 37.69 18.10 20.74
CA ARG A 322 36.89 17.72 19.54
C ARG A 322 35.68 16.88 19.88
N ARG A 323 35.82 15.88 20.78
CA ARG A 323 34.70 15.04 21.20
C ARG A 323 33.61 15.81 21.94
N ILE A 324 33.95 16.85 22.71
CA ILE A 324 32.98 17.67 23.42
C ILE A 324 32.02 18.32 22.39
N PHE A 325 32.54 18.98 21.37
CA PHE A 325 31.73 19.64 20.36
C PHE A 325 31.01 18.67 19.44
N LEU A 326 31.62 17.52 19.12
CA LEU A 326 30.97 16.43 18.41
C LEU A 326 29.72 15.93 19.15
N PHE A 327 29.86 15.67 20.46
CA PHE A 327 28.74 15.24 21.29
C PHE A 327 27.68 16.34 21.45
N GLU A 328 28.07 17.60 21.52
CA GLU A 328 27.15 18.72 21.59
C GLU A 328 26.27 18.80 20.33
N GLY A 329 26.87 18.82 19.14
CA GLY A 329 26.13 18.83 17.87
C GLY A 329 25.25 17.57 17.68
N TRP A 330 25.77 16.40 18.07
CA TRP A 330 24.98 15.16 18.03
C TRP A 330 23.80 15.19 19.02
N MET A 331 23.97 15.77 20.20
CA MET A 331 22.89 15.93 21.18
C MET A 331 21.82 16.92 20.72
N ILE A 332 22.17 18.01 20.04
CA ILE A 332 21.21 18.94 19.40
C ILE A 332 20.33 18.18 18.40
N SER A 333 20.97 17.38 17.56
CA SER A 333 20.27 16.55 16.58
C SER A 333 19.39 15.46 17.23
N ALA A 334 19.92 14.77 18.26
CA ALA A 334 19.19 13.73 18.98
C ALA A 334 17.97 14.27 19.72
N LEU A 335 18.08 15.45 20.34
CA LEU A 335 16.95 16.12 20.99
C LEU A 335 15.92 16.58 19.96
N GLY A 336 16.35 17.18 18.83
CA GLY A 336 15.46 17.53 17.73
C GLY A 336 14.72 16.30 17.19
N ALA A 337 15.44 15.18 16.97
CA ALA A 337 14.87 13.92 16.53
C ALA A 337 13.85 13.37 17.52
N LEU A 338 14.19 13.34 18.82
CA LEU A 338 13.28 12.84 19.85
C LEU A 338 12.00 13.67 19.94
N CYS A 339 12.12 15.00 19.96
CA CYS A 339 10.97 15.89 19.93
C CYS A 339 10.14 15.70 18.65
N GLY A 340 10.79 15.57 17.49
CA GLY A 340 10.12 15.34 16.21
C GLY A 340 9.37 14.01 16.17
N LEU A 341 9.99 12.93 16.69
CA LEU A 341 9.32 11.63 16.82
C LEU A 341 8.10 11.72 17.73
N VAL A 342 8.23 12.36 18.91
CA VAL A 342 7.11 12.50 19.85
C VAL A 342 5.97 13.31 19.22
N ILE A 343 6.28 14.44 18.59
CA ILE A 343 5.28 15.29 17.94
C ILE A 343 4.64 14.56 16.76
N GLY A 344 5.43 13.94 15.88
CA GLY A 344 4.94 13.19 14.74
C GLY A 344 4.03 12.04 15.14
N LEU A 345 4.45 11.24 16.15
CA LEU A 345 3.64 10.16 16.70
C LEU A 345 2.35 10.68 17.35
N ALA A 346 2.42 11.76 18.12
CA ALA A 346 1.23 12.37 18.73
C ALA A 346 0.23 12.83 17.68
N LEU A 347 0.70 13.48 16.60
CA LEU A 347 -0.16 13.90 15.48
C LEU A 347 -0.79 12.69 14.77
N CYS A 348 -0.04 11.63 14.52
CA CYS A 348 -0.53 10.41 13.89
C CYS A 348 -1.58 9.71 14.77
N LEU A 349 -1.34 9.58 16.07
CA LEU A 349 -2.28 8.95 16.99
C LEU A 349 -3.55 9.80 17.17
N LEU A 350 -3.41 11.13 17.26
CA LEU A 350 -4.57 12.04 17.32
C LEU A 350 -5.41 11.95 16.03
N GLN A 351 -4.77 11.86 14.87
CA GLN A 351 -5.48 11.68 13.60
C GLN A 351 -6.20 10.33 13.55
N GLN A 352 -5.58 9.27 14.04
CA GLN A 352 -6.17 7.92 14.08
C GLN A 352 -7.40 7.86 15.02
N GLU A 353 -7.37 8.56 16.15
CA GLU A 353 -8.45 8.56 17.15
C GLU A 353 -9.58 9.53 16.77
N TYR A 354 -9.25 10.75 16.36
CA TYR A 354 -10.23 11.82 16.16
C TYR A 354 -10.57 12.11 14.68
N GLY A 355 -9.77 11.65 13.73
CA GLY A 355 -10.03 11.85 12.31
C GLY A 355 -10.17 13.32 11.90
N PHE A 356 -9.32 14.22 12.40
CA PHE A 356 -9.41 15.66 12.13
C PHE A 356 -9.34 16.00 10.64
N LEU A 357 -8.47 15.29 9.90
CA LEU A 357 -8.34 15.46 8.47
C LEU A 357 -9.32 14.49 7.79
N LYS A 358 -10.38 15.04 7.20
CA LYS A 358 -11.39 14.28 6.46
C LYS A 358 -11.06 14.27 4.96
N LEU A 359 -11.35 13.16 4.30
CA LEU A 359 -11.31 13.01 2.85
C LEU A 359 -12.68 13.43 2.28
N GLY A 360 -12.79 14.68 1.78
CA GLY A 360 -13.97 15.17 1.08
C GLY A 360 -15.25 15.36 1.92
N ASN A 361 -16.33 15.71 1.27
CA ASN A 361 -17.66 15.90 1.87
C ASN A 361 -18.46 14.59 1.89
N GLY A 362 -18.06 13.63 2.69
CA GLY A 362 -18.89 12.57 3.31
C GLY A 362 -19.73 11.60 2.47
N TYR A 363 -20.01 11.85 1.20
CA TYR A 363 -20.94 11.02 0.41
C TYR A 363 -20.29 10.26 -0.77
N GLU A 364 -19.05 10.58 -1.12
CA GLU A 364 -18.40 10.00 -2.29
C GLU A 364 -17.26 9.01 -1.97
N TYR A 365 -16.80 8.95 -0.71
CA TYR A 365 -15.66 8.12 -0.34
C TYR A 365 -16.01 7.12 0.76
N VAL A 366 -15.56 5.88 0.61
CA VAL A 366 -15.67 4.81 1.63
C VAL A 366 -14.91 5.16 2.92
N LEU A 367 -13.96 6.10 2.83
CA LEU A 367 -13.17 6.58 3.96
C LEU A 367 -13.63 7.96 4.41
N SER A 368 -14.06 8.06 5.65
CA SER A 368 -14.47 9.33 6.28
C SER A 368 -13.29 10.21 6.70
N ALA A 369 -12.11 9.62 6.95
CA ALA A 369 -10.91 10.33 7.42
C ALA A 369 -9.64 9.81 6.72
N TYR A 370 -8.60 10.65 6.68
CA TYR A 370 -7.28 10.23 6.19
C TYR A 370 -6.76 9.04 7.00
N PRO A 371 -6.49 7.90 6.33
CA PRO A 371 -5.98 6.72 7.01
C PRO A 371 -4.53 6.94 7.45
N VAL A 372 -4.24 6.57 8.68
CA VAL A 372 -2.89 6.65 9.26
C VAL A 372 -2.58 5.32 9.92
N ALA A 373 -1.45 4.72 9.56
CA ALA A 373 -0.96 3.50 10.18
C ALA A 373 0.50 3.69 10.60
N VAL A 374 0.73 3.65 11.90
CA VAL A 374 2.07 3.78 12.48
C VAL A 374 2.74 2.41 12.49
N GLU A 375 3.81 2.24 11.72
CA GLU A 375 4.63 1.02 11.72
C GLU A 375 5.89 1.20 12.57
N PRO A 376 6.13 0.34 13.59
CA PRO A 376 7.29 0.47 14.47
C PRO A 376 8.63 0.39 13.72
N MET A 377 8.68 -0.37 12.62
CA MET A 377 9.89 -0.52 11.81
C MET A 377 10.26 0.79 11.10
N ASP A 378 9.29 1.51 10.56
CA ASP A 378 9.52 2.81 9.91
C ASP A 378 10.01 3.84 10.92
N ILE A 379 9.45 3.86 12.14
CA ILE A 379 9.93 4.74 13.23
C ILE A 379 11.37 4.43 13.58
N ALA A 380 11.74 3.16 13.68
CA ALA A 380 13.12 2.75 13.96
C ALA A 380 14.08 3.18 12.85
N VAL A 381 13.67 3.01 11.59
CA VAL A 381 14.45 3.44 10.42
C VAL A 381 14.64 4.95 10.42
N ILE A 382 13.57 5.73 10.65
CA ILE A 382 13.62 7.20 10.76
C ILE A 382 14.60 7.61 11.86
N ALA A 383 14.48 7.02 13.05
CA ALA A 383 15.36 7.33 14.18
C ALA A 383 16.83 7.09 13.83
N VAL A 384 17.14 5.96 13.19
CA VAL A 384 18.50 5.63 12.75
C VAL A 384 19.00 6.63 11.71
N ILE A 385 18.20 6.94 10.68
CA ILE A 385 18.59 7.89 9.63
C ILE A 385 18.91 9.26 10.23
N VAL A 386 18.02 9.79 11.09
CA VAL A 386 18.20 11.11 11.69
C VAL A 386 19.43 11.16 12.61
N LEU A 387 19.66 10.12 13.42
CA LEU A 387 20.84 10.03 14.30
C LEU A 387 22.15 9.93 13.54
N VAL A 388 22.17 9.14 12.44
CA VAL A 388 23.36 9.01 11.57
C VAL A 388 23.65 10.32 10.85
N MET A 389 22.62 10.96 10.28
CA MET A 389 22.76 12.24 9.59
C MET A 389 23.22 13.35 10.55
N GLY A 390 22.64 13.40 11.77
CA GLY A 390 23.05 14.34 12.80
C GLY A 390 24.48 14.13 13.26
N PHE A 391 24.93 12.87 13.40
CA PHE A 391 26.33 12.56 13.70
C PHE A 391 27.26 13.01 12.56
N ALA A 392 26.93 12.72 11.32
CA ALA A 392 27.72 13.13 10.16
C ALA A 392 27.83 14.66 10.05
N ALA A 393 26.71 15.38 10.27
CA ALA A 393 26.66 16.84 10.30
C ALA A 393 27.53 17.45 11.39
N ALA A 394 27.55 16.85 12.57
CA ALA A 394 28.41 17.29 13.67
C ALA A 394 29.90 16.94 13.46
N TRP A 395 30.19 15.83 12.80
CA TRP A 395 31.56 15.37 12.56
C TRP A 395 32.34 16.26 11.58
N TYR A 396 31.67 16.77 10.55
CA TYR A 396 32.32 17.56 9.49
C TYR A 396 32.99 18.82 10.02
N PRO A 397 32.31 19.76 10.72
CA PRO A 397 32.95 21.00 11.21
C PRO A 397 33.98 20.72 12.30
N THR A 398 33.74 19.73 13.17
CA THR A 398 34.69 19.38 14.25
C THR A 398 36.01 18.81 13.73
N ARG A 399 36.03 18.25 12.52
CA ARG A 399 37.27 17.77 11.89
C ARG A 399 38.07 18.91 11.26
N ASN A 400 37.38 19.83 10.56
CA ASN A 400 38.04 20.84 9.72
C ASN A 400 38.60 22.03 10.54
N ILE A 401 37.86 22.52 11.54
CA ILE A 401 38.29 23.70 12.35
C ILE A 401 39.53 23.35 13.18
N MET A 402 39.58 22.14 13.72
CA MET A 402 40.75 21.73 14.54
C MET A 402 41.99 21.34 13.72
N ARG A 403 41.85 21.04 12.42
CA ARG A 403 42.99 20.77 11.53
C ARG A 403 43.74 22.03 11.13
N ASN A 404 43.10 23.18 11.21
CA ASN A 404 43.74 24.48 10.89
C ASN A 404 44.42 25.14 12.11
N GLU A 405 44.34 24.52 13.30
CA GLU A 405 44.99 24.99 14.52
C GLU A 405 46.18 24.15 14.95
N ASP A 406 46.47 23.01 14.29
CA ASP A 406 47.69 22.23 14.37
C ASP A 406 48.67 22.66 13.28
#